data_4e720f40ac16cf2bd824a2ccdf466b7e
#
_entry.id   4e720f40ac16cf2bd824a2ccdf466b7e
#
_cell.length_a   1.000
_cell.length_b   1.000
_cell.length_c   1.000
_cell.angle_alpha   90.00
_cell.angle_beta   90.00
_cell.angle_gamma   90.00
#
_symmetry.space_group_name_H-M   'P 1'
#
loop_
_entity.id
_entity.type
_entity.pdbx_description
1 polymer ?
#
loop_
_entity_poly.entity_id
_entity_poly.type
_entity_poly.pdbx_seq_one_letter_code
_entity_poly.pdbx_strand_id
1 'polypeptide(L)'
;MKLNLKGKTIVVTGAAGGMGLASIKLLLDYNVKILALDIQKPTKKILQHKKVTYCQINLVNEGGLKKAINNFIKTNKRIDYLVNTTGVLWFGKDVSAVDLDLDIWDQVFDINLKTMVLLSKFIIPVMKKNKFGSMVHISSVDALSGDDKPQDAYGASKAAMIRLSKSLAIQFGAYNIRSNCILPGAVETPMQDRWKKIPNAKKNLKEFMPIKKVIQP
;
A
#
# COMPACT_ATOMS: atom_id res chain seq x y z
N MET A 1 -6.22 12.15 -20.85
CA MET A 1 -4.82 12.63 -20.64
C MET A 1 -3.88 11.43 -20.61
N LYS A 2 -2.93 11.30 -21.54
CA LYS A 2 -1.92 10.23 -21.48
C LYS A 2 -0.85 10.62 -20.45
N LEU A 3 -0.66 9.80 -19.41
CA LEU A 3 0.40 10.01 -18.44
C LEU A 3 1.77 9.76 -19.09
N ASN A 4 2.69 10.71 -18.99
CA ASN A 4 4.06 10.50 -19.45
C ASN A 4 4.91 9.93 -18.31
N LEU A 5 4.93 8.61 -18.19
CA LEU A 5 5.73 7.90 -17.19
C LEU A 5 6.97 7.21 -17.78
N LYS A 6 7.24 7.36 -19.08
CA LYS A 6 8.38 6.71 -19.73
C LYS A 6 9.71 6.99 -19.03
N GLY A 7 10.44 5.96 -18.68
CA GLY A 7 11.74 6.05 -18.00
C GLY A 7 11.67 6.39 -16.51
N LYS A 8 10.49 6.51 -15.94
CA LYS A 8 10.30 6.73 -14.50
C LYS A 8 10.52 5.46 -13.69
N THR A 9 10.81 5.66 -12.43
CA THR A 9 11.05 4.57 -11.46
C THR A 9 10.00 4.62 -10.36
N ILE A 10 9.45 3.46 -10.04
CA ILE A 10 8.31 3.33 -9.12
C ILE A 10 8.62 2.24 -8.10
N VAL A 11 8.36 2.51 -6.84
CA VAL A 11 8.32 1.49 -5.78
C VAL A 11 6.86 1.09 -5.57
N VAL A 12 6.56 -0.20 -5.62
CA VAL A 12 5.24 -0.76 -5.31
C VAL A 12 5.40 -1.75 -4.16
N THR A 13 4.69 -1.54 -3.06
CA THR A 13 4.66 -2.47 -1.93
C THR A 13 3.35 -3.23 -1.88
N GLY A 14 3.29 -4.37 -1.19
CA GLY A 14 2.14 -5.28 -1.29
C GLY A 14 2.00 -5.82 -2.73
N ALA A 15 3.14 -6.00 -3.40
CA ALA A 15 3.25 -6.22 -4.85
C ALA A 15 2.63 -7.53 -5.34
N ALA A 16 2.55 -8.55 -4.49
CA ALA A 16 1.90 -9.83 -4.80
C ALA A 16 0.39 -9.83 -4.49
N GLY A 17 -0.09 -8.81 -3.77
CA GLY A 17 -1.50 -8.63 -3.41
C GLY A 17 -2.35 -8.04 -4.55
N GLY A 18 -3.67 -7.98 -4.35
CA GLY A 18 -4.64 -7.55 -5.38
C GLY A 18 -4.32 -6.19 -5.99
N MET A 19 -4.32 -5.12 -5.18
CA MET A 19 -4.09 -3.74 -5.66
C MET A 19 -2.65 -3.51 -6.12
N GLY A 20 -1.65 -4.08 -5.42
CA GLY A 20 -0.25 -3.95 -5.82
C GLY A 20 0.02 -4.62 -7.17
N LEU A 21 -0.46 -5.84 -7.36
CA LEU A 21 -0.32 -6.59 -8.61
C LEU A 21 -1.05 -5.90 -9.78
N ALA A 22 -2.27 -5.39 -9.55
CA ALA A 22 -3.02 -4.64 -10.55
C ALA A 22 -2.28 -3.34 -10.95
N SER A 23 -1.72 -2.63 -9.96
CA SER A 23 -0.89 -1.44 -10.21
C SER A 23 0.34 -1.78 -11.06
N ILE A 24 1.06 -2.86 -10.75
CA ILE A 24 2.23 -3.28 -11.53
C ILE A 24 1.82 -3.59 -12.97
N LYS A 25 0.72 -4.33 -13.16
CA LYS A 25 0.20 -4.66 -14.51
C LYS A 25 -0.04 -3.40 -15.33
N LEU A 26 -0.75 -2.43 -14.78
CA LEU A 26 -1.04 -1.16 -15.47
C LEU A 26 0.24 -0.34 -15.73
N LEU A 27 1.12 -0.25 -14.75
CA LEU A 27 2.34 0.54 -14.85
C LEU A 27 3.32 0.04 -15.92
N LEU A 28 3.36 -1.27 -16.18
CA LEU A 28 4.24 -1.83 -17.21
C LEU A 28 3.90 -1.36 -18.63
N ASP A 29 2.66 -0.96 -18.90
CA ASP A 29 2.23 -0.39 -20.19
C ASP A 29 2.89 0.98 -20.45
N TYR A 30 3.38 1.66 -19.41
CA TYR A 30 4.02 2.98 -19.50
C TYR A 30 5.55 2.94 -19.58
N ASN A 31 6.14 1.77 -19.77
CA ASN A 31 7.59 1.62 -19.89
C ASN A 31 8.39 2.16 -18.68
N VAL A 32 7.93 1.89 -17.47
CA VAL A 32 8.56 2.25 -16.20
C VAL A 32 9.47 1.14 -15.69
N LYS A 33 10.35 1.44 -14.73
CA LYS A 33 11.09 0.47 -13.92
C LYS A 33 10.48 0.36 -12.54
N ILE A 34 10.25 -0.83 -12.05
CA ILE A 34 9.51 -1.08 -10.83
C ILE A 34 10.38 -1.84 -9.82
N LEU A 35 10.46 -1.32 -8.59
CA LEU A 35 10.86 -2.09 -7.41
C LEU A 35 9.58 -2.62 -6.76
N ALA A 36 9.38 -3.92 -6.83
CA ALA A 36 8.23 -4.61 -6.26
C ALA A 36 8.62 -5.28 -4.94
N LEU A 37 7.97 -4.91 -3.86
CA LEU A 37 8.28 -5.38 -2.50
C LEU A 37 7.07 -6.11 -1.90
N ASP A 38 7.29 -7.34 -1.43
CA ASP A 38 6.26 -8.13 -0.75
C ASP A 38 6.91 -9.20 0.15
N ILE A 39 6.17 -9.67 1.15
CA ILE A 39 6.59 -10.79 1.98
C ILE A 39 6.40 -12.14 1.26
N GLN A 40 5.49 -12.21 0.31
CA GLN A 40 5.17 -13.41 -0.45
C GLN A 40 6.19 -13.68 -1.56
N LYS A 41 6.25 -14.94 -2.01
CA LYS A 41 7.04 -15.30 -3.19
C LYS A 41 6.40 -14.75 -4.48
N PRO A 42 7.19 -14.42 -5.53
CA PRO A 42 6.67 -13.89 -6.80
C PRO A 42 6.06 -15.01 -7.66
N THR A 43 4.89 -15.52 -7.29
CA THR A 43 4.21 -16.62 -8.00
C THR A 43 3.60 -16.21 -9.34
N LYS A 44 3.37 -14.92 -9.56
CA LYS A 44 2.77 -14.40 -10.80
C LYS A 44 3.86 -14.05 -11.80
N LYS A 45 3.74 -14.54 -13.05
CA LYS A 45 4.71 -14.32 -14.15
C LYS A 45 5.02 -12.83 -14.38
N ILE A 46 4.05 -11.94 -14.17
CA ILE A 46 4.26 -10.50 -14.33
C ILE A 46 5.30 -9.92 -13.36
N LEU A 47 5.48 -10.51 -12.19
CA LEU A 47 6.49 -10.10 -11.22
C LEU A 47 7.91 -10.51 -11.62
N GLN A 48 8.04 -11.36 -12.63
CA GLN A 48 9.31 -11.81 -13.23
C GLN A 48 9.65 -11.02 -14.51
N HIS A 49 8.86 -10.00 -14.84
CA HIS A 49 9.09 -9.17 -16.02
C HIS A 49 10.40 -8.39 -15.90
N LYS A 50 11.18 -8.27 -16.99
CA LYS A 50 12.52 -7.62 -17.02
C LYS A 50 12.60 -6.20 -16.46
N LYS A 51 11.50 -5.47 -16.38
CA LYS A 51 11.40 -4.12 -15.78
C LYS A 51 11.00 -4.14 -14.32
N VAL A 52 10.76 -5.30 -13.74
CA VAL A 52 10.39 -5.50 -12.33
C VAL A 52 11.57 -6.09 -11.59
N THR A 53 12.08 -5.36 -10.61
CA THR A 53 13.00 -5.89 -9.60
C THR A 53 12.15 -6.32 -8.41
N TYR A 54 11.93 -7.61 -8.26
CA TYR A 54 11.16 -8.14 -7.14
C TYR A 54 12.08 -8.45 -5.96
N CYS A 55 11.69 -7.99 -4.76
CA CYS A 55 12.34 -8.36 -3.50
C CYS A 55 11.29 -8.97 -2.57
N GLN A 56 11.48 -10.24 -2.23
CA GLN A 56 10.72 -10.87 -1.16
C GLN A 56 11.27 -10.38 0.18
N ILE A 57 10.45 -9.65 0.94
CA ILE A 57 10.90 -9.00 2.16
C ILE A 57 9.73 -8.69 3.10
N ASN A 58 9.94 -8.84 4.39
CA ASN A 58 9.08 -8.25 5.40
C ASN A 58 9.44 -6.75 5.55
N LEU A 59 8.50 -5.86 5.24
CA LEU A 59 8.75 -4.41 5.21
C LEU A 59 8.97 -3.78 6.59
N VAL A 60 8.64 -4.46 7.69
CA VAL A 60 9.00 -4.02 9.05
C VAL A 60 10.47 -4.30 9.37
N ASN A 61 11.16 -5.10 8.56
CA ASN A 61 12.61 -5.27 8.66
C ASN A 61 13.32 -4.06 8.04
N GLU A 62 13.69 -3.10 8.90
CA GLU A 62 14.31 -1.84 8.49
C GLU A 62 15.59 -2.05 7.67
N GLY A 63 16.47 -2.93 8.13
CA GLY A 63 17.77 -3.19 7.48
C GLY A 63 17.60 -3.80 6.09
N GLY A 64 16.72 -4.77 5.97
CA GLY A 64 16.39 -5.40 4.70
C GLY A 64 15.74 -4.42 3.71
N LEU A 65 14.79 -3.60 4.17
CA LEU A 65 14.14 -2.58 3.35
C LEU A 65 15.15 -1.54 2.85
N LYS A 66 16.01 -1.04 3.73
CA LYS A 66 17.11 -0.12 3.37
C LYS A 66 18.00 -0.72 2.28
N LYS A 67 18.40 -1.99 2.43
CA LYS A 67 19.24 -2.71 1.46
C LYS A 67 18.54 -2.83 0.10
N ALA A 68 17.25 -3.21 0.07
CA ALA A 68 16.48 -3.35 -1.17
C ALA A 68 16.37 -2.01 -1.93
N ILE A 69 16.01 -0.93 -1.23
CA ILE A 69 15.91 0.41 -1.80
C ILE A 69 17.29 0.89 -2.31
N ASN A 70 18.35 0.75 -1.52
CA ASN A 70 19.68 1.16 -1.90
C ASN A 70 20.21 0.41 -3.14
N ASN A 71 19.98 -0.90 -3.23
CA ASN A 71 20.35 -1.67 -4.41
C ASN A 71 19.60 -1.20 -5.67
N PHE A 72 18.33 -0.91 -5.56
CA PHE A 72 17.54 -0.38 -6.67
C PHE A 72 18.03 1.00 -7.12
N ILE A 73 18.40 1.89 -6.17
CA ILE A 73 18.93 3.22 -6.47
C ILE A 73 20.32 3.17 -7.09
N LYS A 74 21.18 2.20 -6.71
CA LYS A 74 22.52 2.04 -7.33
C LYS A 74 22.41 1.92 -8.84
N THR A 75 21.43 1.18 -9.35
CA THR A 75 21.21 0.97 -10.78
C THR A 75 20.39 2.08 -11.43
N ASN A 76 19.35 2.57 -10.76
CA ASN A 76 18.33 3.44 -11.37
C ASN A 76 18.51 4.92 -11.04
N LYS A 77 19.36 5.26 -10.04
CA LYS A 77 19.74 6.61 -9.60
C LYS A 77 18.59 7.47 -9.04
N ARG A 78 17.34 7.04 -9.14
CA ARG A 78 16.16 7.81 -8.76
C ARG A 78 15.02 6.92 -8.27
N ILE A 79 14.09 7.52 -7.53
CA ILE A 79 12.73 7.02 -7.27
C ILE A 79 11.79 8.20 -7.51
N ASP A 80 10.86 8.04 -8.46
CA ASP A 80 9.89 9.07 -8.82
C ASP A 80 8.56 8.89 -8.09
N TYR A 81 8.14 7.63 -7.91
CA TYR A 81 6.82 7.32 -7.35
C TYR A 81 6.89 6.20 -6.32
N LEU A 82 5.99 6.29 -5.35
CA LEU A 82 5.68 5.21 -4.41
C LEU A 82 4.18 4.90 -4.49
N VAL A 83 3.86 3.63 -4.68
CA VAL A 83 2.51 3.07 -4.53
C VAL A 83 2.55 2.11 -3.35
N ASN A 84 2.10 2.57 -2.19
CA ASN A 84 2.10 1.77 -0.96
C ASN A 84 0.74 1.12 -0.77
N THR A 85 0.64 -0.17 -1.13
CA THR A 85 -0.57 -0.98 -0.95
C THR A 85 -0.44 -2.01 0.17
N THR A 86 0.66 -1.95 0.94
CA THR A 86 0.87 -2.85 2.07
C THR A 86 -0.16 -2.58 3.15
N GLY A 87 -0.74 -3.65 3.67
CA GLY A 87 -1.65 -3.59 4.79
C GLY A 87 -2.24 -4.96 5.10
N VAL A 88 -2.63 -5.11 6.35
CA VAL A 88 -3.32 -6.30 6.86
C VAL A 88 -4.58 -5.89 7.58
N LEU A 89 -5.55 -6.79 7.56
CA LEU A 89 -6.75 -6.78 8.34
C LEU A 89 -7.00 -8.23 8.76
N TRP A 90 -6.96 -8.49 10.06
CA TRP A 90 -7.08 -9.85 10.59
C TRP A 90 -8.45 -10.08 11.21
N PHE A 91 -9.38 -10.45 10.38
CA PHE A 91 -10.74 -10.79 10.80
C PHE A 91 -10.77 -11.82 11.93
N GLY A 92 -11.54 -11.51 12.98
CA GLY A 92 -11.71 -12.35 14.17
C GLY A 92 -10.53 -12.32 15.14
N LYS A 93 -9.49 -11.52 14.85
CA LYS A 93 -8.39 -11.22 15.77
C LYS A 93 -8.33 -9.74 16.11
N ASP A 94 -8.49 -8.89 15.10
CA ASP A 94 -8.69 -7.46 15.28
C ASP A 94 -10.17 -7.24 15.60
N VAL A 95 -10.44 -6.91 16.84
CA VAL A 95 -11.78 -6.81 17.45
C VAL A 95 -11.90 -5.50 18.21
N SER A 96 -12.92 -5.37 19.06
CA SER A 96 -13.09 -4.19 19.90
C SER A 96 -11.90 -3.96 20.83
N ALA A 97 -11.55 -2.71 21.05
CA ALA A 97 -10.44 -2.30 21.91
C ALA A 97 -10.51 -2.86 23.35
N VAL A 98 -11.69 -3.26 23.82
CA VAL A 98 -11.85 -3.87 25.16
C VAL A 98 -11.44 -5.34 25.21
N ASP A 99 -11.45 -6.02 24.05
CA ASP A 99 -11.13 -7.46 23.91
C ASP A 99 -9.90 -7.70 23.04
N LEU A 100 -9.32 -6.65 22.47
CA LEU A 100 -8.21 -6.73 21.51
C LEU A 100 -6.92 -7.14 22.22
N ASP A 101 -6.29 -8.18 21.70
CA ASP A 101 -4.92 -8.54 22.06
C ASP A 101 -3.93 -7.45 21.59
N LEU A 102 -3.14 -6.91 22.50
CA LEU A 102 -2.17 -5.86 22.21
C LEU A 102 -1.07 -6.30 21.23
N ASP A 103 -0.73 -7.58 21.18
CA ASP A 103 0.19 -8.11 20.15
C ASP A 103 -0.43 -8.00 18.75
N ILE A 104 -1.74 -8.16 18.63
CA ILE A 104 -2.46 -7.93 17.35
C ILE A 104 -2.47 -6.46 16.99
N TRP A 105 -2.75 -5.58 17.96
CA TRP A 105 -2.65 -4.13 17.78
C TRP A 105 -1.29 -3.72 17.26
N ASP A 106 -0.22 -4.11 17.95
CA ASP A 106 1.15 -3.76 17.57
C ASP A 106 1.53 -4.25 16.18
N GLN A 107 1.18 -5.50 15.85
CA GLN A 107 1.45 -6.07 14.54
C GLN A 107 0.68 -5.35 13.42
N VAL A 108 -0.58 -4.97 13.64
CA VAL A 108 -1.37 -4.21 12.67
C VAL A 108 -0.73 -2.84 12.44
N PHE A 109 -0.35 -2.13 13.50
CA PHE A 109 0.32 -0.84 13.40
C PHE A 109 1.70 -0.95 12.75
N ASP A 110 2.47 -1.97 13.08
CA ASP A 110 3.77 -2.22 12.45
C ASP A 110 3.62 -2.43 10.93
N ILE A 111 2.69 -3.26 10.52
CA ILE A 111 2.50 -3.56 9.09
C ILE A 111 1.85 -2.40 8.35
N ASN A 112 0.79 -1.80 8.88
CA ASN A 112 0.02 -0.78 8.17
C ASN A 112 0.68 0.60 8.22
N LEU A 113 1.17 1.04 9.39
CA LEU A 113 1.66 2.39 9.59
C LEU A 113 3.19 2.49 9.62
N LYS A 114 3.88 1.67 10.41
CA LYS A 114 5.35 1.74 10.53
C LYS A 114 6.04 1.46 9.19
N THR A 115 5.50 0.58 8.36
CA THR A 115 6.04 0.38 7.00
C THR A 115 5.97 1.67 6.17
N MET A 116 4.90 2.47 6.29
CA MET A 116 4.80 3.78 5.63
C MET A 116 5.89 4.74 6.13
N VAL A 117 6.17 4.74 7.43
CA VAL A 117 7.26 5.53 8.03
C VAL A 117 8.61 5.10 7.47
N LEU A 118 8.91 3.79 7.45
CA LEU A 118 10.17 3.26 6.95
C LEU A 118 10.35 3.52 5.45
N LEU A 119 9.31 3.35 4.64
CA LEU A 119 9.34 3.69 3.22
C LEU A 119 9.65 5.18 3.04
N SER A 120 8.98 6.05 3.79
CA SER A 120 9.21 7.50 3.74
C SER A 120 10.64 7.86 4.14
N LYS A 121 11.16 7.23 5.21
CA LYS A 121 12.53 7.43 5.70
C LYS A 121 13.60 7.15 4.62
N PHE A 122 13.41 6.14 3.78
CA PHE A 122 14.40 5.75 2.78
C PHE A 122 14.14 6.31 1.38
N ILE A 123 12.89 6.63 1.04
CA ILE A 123 12.51 7.09 -0.31
C ILE A 123 12.58 8.62 -0.41
N ILE A 124 12.09 9.35 0.60
CA ILE A 124 12.04 10.82 0.56
C ILE A 124 13.42 11.46 0.34
N PRO A 125 14.51 11.02 0.99
CA PRO A 125 15.84 11.60 0.71
C PRO A 125 16.24 11.51 -0.77
N VAL A 126 15.86 10.43 -1.45
CA VAL A 126 16.11 10.26 -2.88
C VAL A 126 15.25 11.21 -3.71
N MET A 127 13.97 11.31 -3.39
CA MET A 127 13.04 12.25 -4.04
C MET A 127 13.48 13.72 -3.83
N LYS A 128 13.95 14.06 -2.61
CA LYS A 128 14.50 15.42 -2.33
C LYS A 128 15.68 15.75 -3.24
N LYS A 129 16.64 14.84 -3.36
CA LYS A 129 17.79 15.02 -4.27
C LYS A 129 17.36 15.26 -5.72
N ASN A 130 16.29 14.60 -6.15
CA ASN A 130 15.75 14.72 -7.51
C ASN A 130 14.78 15.90 -7.67
N LYS A 131 14.44 16.62 -6.58
CA LYS A 131 13.43 17.70 -6.53
C LYS A 131 12.09 17.27 -7.16
N PHE A 132 11.73 16.01 -6.98
CA PHE A 132 10.50 15.44 -7.52
C PHE A 132 10.12 14.16 -6.77
N GLY A 133 8.85 13.99 -6.45
CA GLY A 133 8.31 12.76 -5.91
C GLY A 133 6.78 12.77 -5.84
N SER A 134 6.16 11.60 -5.95
CA SER A 134 4.75 11.46 -5.64
C SER A 134 4.49 10.12 -4.98
N MET A 135 3.86 10.17 -3.82
CA MET A 135 3.52 9.00 -3.01
C MET A 135 2.02 8.85 -2.93
N VAL A 136 1.56 7.62 -3.10
CA VAL A 136 0.16 7.23 -2.89
C VAL A 136 0.15 6.10 -1.88
N HIS A 137 -0.65 6.26 -0.84
CA HIS A 137 -0.83 5.29 0.23
C HIS A 137 -2.27 4.80 0.24
N ILE A 138 -2.47 3.49 0.36
CA ILE A 138 -3.81 2.92 0.41
C ILE A 138 -4.26 2.84 1.87
N SER A 139 -5.12 3.77 2.24
CA SER A 139 -5.84 3.77 3.51
C SER A 139 -7.13 2.92 3.39
N SER A 140 -8.22 3.33 3.99
CA SER A 140 -9.55 2.71 3.92
C SER A 140 -10.64 3.74 4.22
N VAL A 141 -11.86 3.48 3.79
CA VAL A 141 -13.04 4.23 4.28
C VAL A 141 -13.23 4.06 5.78
N ASP A 142 -12.81 2.94 6.38
CA ASP A 142 -12.84 2.67 7.82
C ASP A 142 -12.00 3.68 8.64
N ALA A 143 -11.11 4.42 7.98
CA ALA A 143 -10.36 5.50 8.61
C ALA A 143 -11.23 6.74 8.95
N LEU A 144 -12.44 6.82 8.42
CA LEU A 144 -13.34 7.98 8.55
C LEU A 144 -14.65 7.67 9.28
N SER A 145 -14.90 6.39 9.56
CA SER A 145 -16.16 5.94 10.21
C SER A 145 -15.86 4.99 11.35
N GLY A 146 -16.81 4.86 12.29
CA GLY A 146 -16.86 3.73 13.22
C GLY A 146 -17.51 2.52 12.57
N ASP A 147 -17.37 1.36 13.20
CA ASP A 147 -17.94 0.09 12.75
C ASP A 147 -18.60 -0.64 13.93
N ASP A 148 -19.81 -1.19 13.72
CA ASP A 148 -20.49 -2.09 14.66
C ASP A 148 -19.87 -3.50 14.68
N LYS A 149 -19.02 -3.80 13.70
CA LYS A 149 -18.16 -5.00 13.63
C LYS A 149 -16.71 -4.58 13.80
N PRO A 150 -16.26 -4.35 15.03
CA PRO A 150 -15.05 -3.62 15.30
C PRO A 150 -13.80 -4.29 14.70
N GLN A 151 -12.93 -3.45 14.18
CA GLN A 151 -11.62 -3.74 13.64
C GLN A 151 -10.73 -2.56 14.04
N ASP A 152 -10.60 -2.36 15.37
CA ASP A 152 -10.17 -1.08 15.94
C ASP A 152 -8.69 -0.77 15.62
N ALA A 153 -7.82 -1.78 15.63
CA ALA A 153 -6.42 -1.59 15.23
C ALA A 153 -6.29 -1.20 13.75
N TYR A 154 -7.06 -1.87 12.87
CA TYR A 154 -7.06 -1.55 11.44
C TYR A 154 -7.55 -0.14 11.19
N GLY A 155 -8.75 0.20 11.66
CA GLY A 155 -9.36 1.52 11.48
C GLY A 155 -8.44 2.63 11.99
N ALA A 156 -7.92 2.50 13.21
CA ALA A 156 -6.99 3.46 13.80
C ALA A 156 -5.69 3.58 13.00
N SER A 157 -5.09 2.46 12.56
CA SER A 157 -3.87 2.49 11.74
C SER A 157 -4.09 3.19 10.40
N LYS A 158 -5.26 2.98 9.76
CA LYS A 158 -5.62 3.61 8.48
C LYS A 158 -5.92 5.10 8.63
N ALA A 159 -6.50 5.54 9.74
CA ALA A 159 -6.66 6.97 10.08
C ALA A 159 -5.31 7.64 10.30
N ALA A 160 -4.39 7.00 11.02
CA ALA A 160 -3.03 7.50 11.25
C ALA A 160 -2.25 7.67 9.94
N MET A 161 -2.43 6.79 8.95
CA MET A 161 -1.82 6.93 7.61
C MET A 161 -2.26 8.23 6.92
N ILE A 162 -3.54 8.60 7.02
CA ILE A 162 -4.06 9.85 6.43
C ILE A 162 -3.36 11.06 7.06
N ARG A 163 -3.27 11.08 8.41
CA ARG A 163 -2.62 12.17 9.12
C ARG A 163 -1.13 12.27 8.76
N LEU A 164 -0.43 11.13 8.70
CA LEU A 164 0.98 11.09 8.32
C LEU A 164 1.18 11.57 6.87
N SER A 165 0.35 11.14 5.93
CA SER A 165 0.42 11.59 4.53
C SER A 165 0.30 13.11 4.39
N LYS A 166 -0.63 13.74 5.11
CA LYS A 166 -0.78 15.19 5.17
C LYS A 166 0.50 15.86 5.70
N SER A 167 1.10 15.33 6.76
CA SER A 167 2.36 15.85 7.31
C SER A 167 3.49 15.77 6.29
N LEU A 168 3.65 14.63 5.61
CA LEU A 168 4.68 14.46 4.59
C LEU A 168 4.49 15.43 3.41
N ALA A 169 3.25 15.67 2.97
CA ALA A 169 2.95 16.63 1.90
C ALA A 169 3.38 18.05 2.28
N ILE A 170 3.09 18.49 3.50
CA ILE A 170 3.48 19.84 3.98
C ILE A 170 5.00 19.94 4.16
N GLN A 171 5.63 18.96 4.81
CA GLN A 171 7.08 18.98 5.10
C GLN A 171 7.95 18.96 3.84
N PHE A 172 7.50 18.29 2.79
CA PHE A 172 8.32 18.04 1.60
C PHE A 172 7.78 18.71 0.32
N GLY A 173 6.71 19.49 0.42
CA GLY A 173 6.13 20.22 -0.71
C GLY A 173 7.12 21.16 -1.41
N ALA A 174 7.97 21.86 -0.65
CA ALA A 174 9.03 22.72 -1.19
C ALA A 174 10.05 21.97 -2.10
N TYR A 175 10.13 20.65 -1.98
CA TYR A 175 10.95 19.80 -2.85
C TYR A 175 10.16 19.20 -4.01
N ASN A 176 8.94 19.69 -4.29
CA ASN A 176 8.03 19.14 -5.31
C ASN A 176 7.69 17.67 -5.04
N ILE A 177 7.52 17.30 -3.76
CA ILE A 177 7.11 15.98 -3.32
C ILE A 177 5.67 16.03 -2.82
N ARG A 178 4.82 15.20 -3.38
CA ARG A 178 3.40 15.07 -3.00
C ARG A 178 3.18 13.75 -2.27
N SER A 179 2.28 13.76 -1.30
CA SER A 179 1.82 12.56 -0.60
C SER A 179 0.30 12.59 -0.49
N ASN A 180 -0.35 11.51 -0.92
CA ASN A 180 -1.80 11.38 -0.93
C ASN A 180 -2.22 10.01 -0.40
N CYS A 181 -3.44 9.94 0.15
CA CYS A 181 -4.10 8.69 0.49
C CYS A 181 -5.29 8.45 -0.44
N ILE A 182 -5.47 7.20 -0.84
CA ILE A 182 -6.71 6.69 -1.42
C ILE A 182 -7.41 5.90 -0.33
N LEU A 183 -8.71 6.11 -0.18
CA LEU A 183 -9.56 5.43 0.78
C LEU A 183 -10.54 4.52 0.04
N PRO A 184 -10.13 3.30 -0.30
CA PRO A 184 -11.03 2.36 -0.95
C PRO A 184 -12.15 1.89 -0.02
N GLY A 185 -13.33 1.66 -0.58
CA GLY A 185 -14.35 0.84 0.03
C GLY A 185 -14.07 -0.65 -0.23
N ALA A 186 -15.12 -1.43 -0.47
CA ALA A 186 -15.02 -2.87 -0.72
C ALA A 186 -14.37 -3.19 -2.08
N VAL A 187 -13.11 -3.60 -2.08
CA VAL A 187 -12.34 -4.00 -3.27
C VAL A 187 -12.15 -5.52 -3.27
N GLU A 188 -12.41 -6.18 -4.39
CA GLU A 188 -12.24 -7.62 -4.54
C GLU A 188 -10.76 -8.00 -4.64
N THR A 189 -10.15 -8.29 -3.50
CA THR A 189 -8.74 -8.66 -3.37
C THR A 189 -8.61 -9.95 -2.54
N PRO A 190 -7.44 -10.60 -2.50
CA PRO A 190 -7.21 -11.75 -1.61
C PRO A 190 -7.49 -11.47 -0.14
N MET A 191 -7.36 -10.23 0.34
CA MET A 191 -7.74 -9.84 1.70
C MET A 191 -9.23 -10.13 1.99
N GLN A 192 -10.07 -10.17 0.96
CA GLN A 192 -11.50 -10.46 1.06
C GLN A 192 -11.88 -11.90 0.66
N ASP A 193 -10.92 -12.82 0.66
CA ASP A 193 -11.20 -14.25 0.34
C ASP A 193 -12.25 -14.88 1.26
N ARG A 194 -12.47 -14.31 2.45
CA ARG A 194 -13.59 -14.68 3.35
C ARG A 194 -14.97 -14.58 2.67
N TRP A 195 -15.15 -13.66 1.71
CA TRP A 195 -16.43 -13.53 1.00
C TRP A 195 -16.82 -14.80 0.24
N LYS A 196 -15.84 -15.63 -0.12
CA LYS A 196 -16.07 -16.93 -0.75
C LYS A 196 -16.77 -17.93 0.17
N LYS A 197 -16.62 -17.74 1.50
CA LYS A 197 -17.15 -18.62 2.54
C LYS A 197 -18.48 -18.12 3.13
N ILE A 198 -18.89 -16.91 2.83
CA ILE A 198 -20.10 -16.28 3.36
C ILE A 198 -21.17 -16.29 2.26
N PRO A 199 -22.31 -16.96 2.46
CA PRO A 199 -23.40 -16.95 1.50
C PRO A 199 -23.85 -15.53 1.16
N ASN A 200 -24.01 -15.24 -0.12
CA ASN A 200 -24.47 -13.94 -0.62
C ASN A 200 -23.63 -12.71 -0.19
N ALA A 201 -22.38 -12.88 0.31
CA ALA A 201 -21.56 -11.79 0.81
C ALA A 201 -21.48 -10.60 -0.16
N LYS A 202 -21.18 -10.86 -1.43
CA LYS A 202 -21.08 -9.81 -2.46
C LYS A 202 -22.44 -9.17 -2.79
N LYS A 203 -23.55 -9.92 -2.72
CA LYS A 203 -24.89 -9.37 -2.92
C LYS A 203 -25.24 -8.43 -1.78
N ASN A 204 -25.05 -8.88 -0.55
CA ASN A 204 -25.34 -8.06 0.65
C ASN A 204 -24.50 -6.78 0.66
N LEU A 205 -23.19 -6.86 0.34
CA LEU A 205 -22.34 -5.67 0.22
C LEU A 205 -22.87 -4.67 -0.79
N LYS A 206 -23.33 -5.14 -1.95
CA LYS A 206 -23.90 -4.25 -2.98
C LYS A 206 -25.13 -3.48 -2.50
N GLU A 207 -25.91 -4.04 -1.60
CA GLU A 207 -27.10 -3.39 -1.04
C GLU A 207 -26.77 -2.14 -0.22
N PHE A 208 -25.63 -2.16 0.47
CA PHE A 208 -25.14 -1.01 1.25
C PHE A 208 -24.36 0.02 0.43
N MET A 209 -23.93 -0.33 -0.77
CA MET A 209 -23.12 0.58 -1.59
C MET A 209 -24.01 1.47 -2.47
N PRO A 210 -23.78 2.80 -2.52
CA PRO A 210 -24.52 3.69 -3.42
C PRO A 210 -24.45 3.25 -4.88
N ILE A 211 -23.26 2.92 -5.36
CA ILE A 211 -23.06 2.27 -6.66
C ILE A 211 -23.05 0.77 -6.43
N LYS A 212 -24.12 0.07 -6.73
CA LYS A 212 -24.37 -1.36 -6.48
C LYS A 212 -23.32 -2.30 -7.12
N LYS A 213 -22.01 -1.98 -6.93
CA LYS A 213 -20.91 -2.68 -7.58
C LYS A 213 -19.72 -2.82 -6.63
N VAL A 214 -19.21 -4.06 -6.46
CA VAL A 214 -17.91 -4.32 -5.81
C VAL A 214 -16.79 -3.88 -6.75
N ILE A 215 -15.84 -3.12 -6.22
CA ILE A 215 -14.73 -2.56 -7.00
C ILE A 215 -13.70 -3.65 -7.30
N GLN A 216 -13.15 -3.63 -8.50
CA GLN A 216 -11.99 -4.45 -8.87
C GLN A 216 -10.70 -3.68 -8.55
N PRO A 217 -9.61 -4.37 -8.21
CA PRO A 217 -8.34 -3.73 -7.91
C PRO A 217 -7.71 -3.03 -9.12
#